data_a8ff0255a2811cbd3bf01c7b682ba4fe
#
_entry.id   a8ff0255a2811cbd3bf01c7b682ba4fe
#
_cell.length_a   1.000
_cell.length_b   1.000
_cell.length_c   1.000
_cell.angle_alpha   90.00
_cell.angle_beta   90.00
_cell.angle_gamma   90.00
#
_symmetry.space_group_name_H-M   'P 1'
#
loop_
_entity.id
_entity.type
_entity.pdbx_description
1 polymer ?
#
loop_
_entity_poly.entity_id
_entity_poly.type
_entity_poly.pdbx_seq_one_letter_code
_entity_poly.pdbx_strand_id
1 'polypeptide(L)'
;MKSTRLVLTAFSFAVSSLCAADKPRPITQTFYVSGVECGSCVYMVQQAVSAVKGVSEVTVVQVVDNYANVTFDPKVVSIHQIAQAVTDAAPLHGIPYQATLKLFIPDYAKENNSRKVDALFSKWKSWVEIETADRASGEFILRFQPLTIDARMTDPQGLRHEDLFQALQSPSPQGLGLKIRIAEEKVDG
;
A
#
# COMPACT_ATOMS: atom_id res chain seq x y z
N MET A 1 -49.84 2.27 63.29
CA MET A 1 -48.99 2.97 62.28
C MET A 1 -47.90 2.00 61.88
N LYS A 2 -48.00 1.39 60.69
CA LYS A 2 -47.00 0.41 60.16
C LYS A 2 -46.19 1.09 59.05
N SER A 3 -44.89 1.31 59.28
CA SER A 3 -43.98 1.87 58.29
C SER A 3 -43.45 0.76 57.40
N THR A 4 -43.82 0.78 56.12
CA THR A 4 -43.31 -0.10 55.09
C THR A 4 -42.06 0.52 54.51
N ARG A 5 -40.89 -0.13 54.69
CA ARG A 5 -39.61 0.29 54.08
C ARG A 5 -39.53 -0.35 52.67
N LEU A 6 -39.49 0.51 51.69
CA LEU A 6 -39.28 0.13 50.30
C LEU A 6 -37.75 -0.02 50.06
N VAL A 7 -37.30 -1.25 49.76
CA VAL A 7 -35.91 -1.54 49.39
C VAL A 7 -35.80 -1.41 47.88
N LEU A 8 -35.07 -0.39 47.40
CA LEU A 8 -34.75 -0.18 46.01
C LEU A 8 -33.44 -0.95 45.69
N THR A 9 -33.56 -2.08 45.05
CA THR A 9 -32.39 -2.82 44.51
C THR A 9 -31.97 -2.19 43.15
N ALA A 10 -30.84 -1.50 43.17
CA ALA A 10 -30.21 -0.98 41.96
C ALA A 10 -29.52 -2.13 41.20
N PHE A 11 -30.08 -2.45 40.05
CA PHE A 11 -29.47 -3.45 39.10
C PHE A 11 -28.45 -2.70 38.24
N SER A 12 -27.16 -2.84 38.57
CA SER A 12 -26.05 -2.33 37.76
C SER A 12 -25.88 -3.20 36.53
N PHE A 13 -26.30 -2.70 35.38
CA PHE A 13 -25.96 -3.30 34.09
C PHE A 13 -24.51 -2.96 33.77
N ALA A 14 -23.62 -3.95 33.91
CA ALA A 14 -22.26 -3.86 33.37
C ALA A 14 -22.34 -4.02 31.85
N VAL A 15 -22.22 -2.91 31.12
CA VAL A 15 -22.07 -2.93 29.66
C VAL A 15 -20.64 -3.38 29.37
N SER A 16 -20.46 -4.68 29.11
CA SER A 16 -19.21 -5.21 28.56
C SER A 16 -19.09 -4.75 27.11
N SER A 17 -18.33 -3.67 26.89
CA SER A 17 -17.89 -3.26 25.54
C SER A 17 -17.00 -4.38 25.00
N LEU A 18 -17.56 -5.28 24.18
CA LEU A 18 -16.76 -6.14 23.32
C LEU A 18 -16.03 -5.22 22.35
N CYS A 19 -14.74 -5.00 22.56
CA CYS A 19 -13.83 -4.52 21.52
C CYS A 19 -13.83 -5.61 20.43
N ALA A 20 -14.66 -5.46 19.40
CA ALA A 20 -14.55 -6.24 18.19
C ALA A 20 -13.18 -5.87 17.60
N ALA A 21 -12.20 -6.77 17.68
CA ALA A 21 -10.95 -6.64 16.96
C ALA A 21 -11.30 -6.44 15.49
N ASP A 22 -10.96 -5.28 14.95
CA ASP A 22 -11.20 -4.93 13.56
C ASP A 22 -10.47 -5.98 12.70
N LYS A 23 -11.24 -6.85 12.04
CA LYS A 23 -10.68 -7.94 11.24
C LYS A 23 -9.77 -7.33 10.18
N PRO A 24 -8.58 -7.90 9.95
CA PRO A 24 -7.71 -7.45 8.88
C PRO A 24 -8.50 -7.42 7.57
N ARG A 25 -8.39 -6.32 6.84
CA ARG A 25 -8.97 -6.15 5.51
C ARG A 25 -7.83 -6.14 4.50
N PRO A 26 -7.39 -7.32 4.04
CA PRO A 26 -6.33 -7.41 3.07
C PRO A 26 -6.74 -6.67 1.79
N ILE A 27 -5.75 -6.04 1.17
CA ILE A 27 -5.87 -5.41 -0.14
C ILE A 27 -4.95 -6.10 -1.11
N THR A 28 -5.30 -6.12 -2.39
CA THR A 28 -4.42 -6.60 -3.45
C THR A 28 -3.88 -5.40 -4.21
N GLN A 29 -2.54 -5.35 -4.37
CA GLN A 29 -1.85 -4.31 -5.10
C GLN A 29 -0.98 -4.91 -6.18
N THR A 30 -1.05 -4.37 -7.40
CA THR A 30 -0.15 -4.73 -8.49
C THR A 30 1.11 -3.88 -8.42
N PHE A 31 2.26 -4.56 -8.48
CA PHE A 31 3.58 -3.97 -8.68
C PHE A 31 4.13 -4.42 -10.03
N TYR A 32 4.61 -3.51 -10.86
CA TYR A 32 5.40 -3.87 -12.03
C TYR A 32 6.81 -4.21 -11.60
N VAL A 33 7.35 -5.31 -12.11
CA VAL A 33 8.64 -5.84 -11.64
C VAL A 33 9.60 -5.95 -12.82
N SER A 34 10.68 -5.17 -12.81
CA SER A 34 11.77 -5.31 -13.77
C SER A 34 12.81 -6.33 -13.34
N GLY A 35 13.63 -6.81 -14.28
CA GLY A 35 14.69 -7.80 -14.03
C GLY A 35 14.22 -9.26 -14.01
N VAL A 36 12.91 -9.53 -14.17
CA VAL A 36 12.37 -10.89 -14.25
C VAL A 36 12.47 -11.40 -15.68
N GLU A 37 13.49 -12.25 -15.97
CA GLU A 37 13.81 -12.73 -17.32
C GLU A 37 13.46 -14.20 -17.50
N CYS A 38 13.19 -14.95 -16.45
CA CYS A 38 12.94 -16.39 -16.49
C CYS A 38 12.03 -16.87 -15.36
N GLY A 39 11.51 -18.10 -15.48
CA GLY A 39 10.63 -18.70 -14.47
C GLY A 39 11.29 -18.84 -13.09
N SER A 40 12.61 -19.05 -13.03
CA SER A 40 13.34 -19.07 -11.76
C SER A 40 13.42 -17.68 -11.13
N CYS A 41 13.48 -16.60 -11.92
CA CYS A 41 13.38 -15.22 -11.45
C CYS A 41 12.01 -14.95 -10.82
N VAL A 42 10.92 -15.42 -11.46
CA VAL A 42 9.56 -15.38 -10.92
C VAL A 42 9.53 -16.00 -9.52
N TYR A 43 10.10 -17.21 -9.37
CA TYR A 43 10.17 -17.91 -8.09
C TYR A 43 10.93 -17.12 -7.01
N MET A 44 12.08 -16.51 -7.37
CA MET A 44 12.88 -15.73 -6.42
C MET A 44 12.11 -14.54 -5.86
N VAL A 45 11.45 -13.76 -6.74
CA VAL A 45 10.62 -12.62 -6.34
C VAL A 45 9.44 -13.09 -5.50
N GLN A 46 8.75 -14.15 -5.94
CA GLN A 46 7.59 -14.68 -5.22
C GLN A 46 7.97 -15.13 -3.80
N GLN A 47 9.10 -15.84 -3.64
CA GLN A 47 9.58 -16.30 -2.33
C GLN A 47 9.95 -15.12 -1.42
N ALA A 48 10.67 -14.12 -1.94
CA ALA A 48 11.08 -12.96 -1.16
C ALA A 48 9.87 -12.17 -0.64
N VAL A 49 8.88 -11.92 -1.50
CA VAL A 49 7.68 -11.17 -1.11
C VAL A 49 6.76 -11.98 -0.21
N SER A 50 6.60 -13.29 -0.44
CA SER A 50 5.80 -14.16 0.43
C SER A 50 6.35 -14.31 1.85
N ALA A 51 7.66 -14.09 2.04
CA ALA A 51 8.29 -14.12 3.36
C ALA A 51 8.01 -12.85 4.20
N VAL A 52 7.45 -11.80 3.61
CA VAL A 52 7.13 -10.54 4.31
C VAL A 52 5.94 -10.75 5.23
N LYS A 53 6.10 -10.44 6.51
CA LYS A 53 5.02 -10.51 7.48
C LYS A 53 3.87 -9.57 7.06
N GLY A 54 2.66 -10.09 7.01
CA GLY A 54 1.46 -9.34 6.60
C GLY A 54 1.07 -9.56 5.14
N VAL A 55 1.91 -10.21 4.33
CA VAL A 55 1.57 -10.70 3.00
C VAL A 55 0.86 -12.04 3.12
N SER A 56 -0.28 -12.21 2.44
CA SER A 56 -1.08 -13.44 2.44
C SER A 56 -1.03 -14.18 1.12
N GLU A 57 -0.82 -13.48 0.00
CA GLU A 57 -0.79 -14.07 -1.33
C GLU A 57 0.12 -13.26 -2.26
N VAL A 58 0.86 -13.97 -3.11
CA VAL A 58 1.71 -13.36 -4.15
C VAL A 58 1.60 -14.17 -5.42
N THR A 59 1.27 -13.50 -6.51
CA THR A 59 1.30 -14.07 -7.86
C THR A 59 2.21 -13.20 -8.72
N VAL A 60 3.32 -13.76 -9.20
CA VAL A 60 4.23 -13.10 -10.13
C VAL A 60 4.00 -13.62 -11.53
N VAL A 61 3.75 -12.74 -12.48
CA VAL A 61 3.46 -13.08 -13.87
C VAL A 61 4.57 -12.55 -14.78
N GLN A 62 5.12 -13.45 -15.59
CA GLN A 62 6.14 -13.12 -16.59
C GLN A 62 5.45 -12.87 -17.94
N VAL A 63 5.43 -11.61 -18.34
CA VAL A 63 4.89 -11.12 -19.60
C VAL A 63 5.79 -9.99 -20.12
N VAL A 64 5.39 -9.25 -21.14
CA VAL A 64 6.16 -8.10 -21.65
C VAL A 64 6.42 -7.07 -20.54
N ASP A 65 5.39 -6.73 -19.77
CA ASP A 65 5.49 -5.91 -18.57
C ASP A 65 5.26 -6.81 -17.35
N ASN A 66 6.33 -7.46 -16.87
CA ASN A 66 6.24 -8.35 -15.70
C ASN A 66 5.59 -7.65 -14.51
N TYR A 67 4.73 -8.36 -13.78
CA TYR A 67 4.06 -7.80 -12.62
C TYR A 67 3.88 -8.83 -11.50
N ALA A 68 3.69 -8.33 -10.29
CA ALA A 68 3.33 -9.09 -9.11
C ALA A 68 2.04 -8.54 -8.50
N ASN A 69 1.03 -9.39 -8.38
CA ASN A 69 -0.14 -9.09 -7.56
C ASN A 69 0.13 -9.58 -6.14
N VAL A 70 0.08 -8.68 -5.18
CA VAL A 70 0.38 -8.96 -3.78
C VAL A 70 -0.83 -8.61 -2.92
N THR A 71 -1.35 -9.62 -2.21
CA THR A 71 -2.42 -9.44 -1.22
C THR A 71 -1.81 -9.35 0.17
N PHE A 72 -2.09 -8.26 0.89
CA PHE A 72 -1.46 -7.99 2.19
C PHE A 72 -2.37 -7.19 3.12
N ASP A 73 -2.07 -7.22 4.43
CA ASP A 73 -2.69 -6.36 5.43
C ASP A 73 -1.94 -5.02 5.52
N PRO A 74 -2.55 -3.90 5.08
CA PRO A 74 -1.88 -2.59 5.08
C PRO A 74 -1.61 -2.04 6.49
N LYS A 75 -2.22 -2.62 7.53
CA LYS A 75 -1.92 -2.29 8.93
C LYS A 75 -0.64 -2.97 9.43
N VAL A 76 -0.14 -3.99 8.74
CA VAL A 76 1.02 -4.79 9.13
C VAL A 76 2.24 -4.49 8.27
N VAL A 77 2.02 -4.24 6.97
CA VAL A 77 3.11 -4.01 6.01
C VAL A 77 2.76 -2.89 5.03
N SER A 78 3.76 -2.07 4.69
CA SER A 78 3.61 -1.00 3.71
C SER A 78 3.88 -1.48 2.28
N ILE A 79 3.38 -0.71 1.30
CA ILE A 79 3.75 -0.92 -0.11
C ILE A 79 5.25 -0.73 -0.33
N HIS A 80 5.91 0.11 0.47
CA HIS A 80 7.35 0.32 0.40
C HIS A 80 8.14 -0.91 0.87
N GLN A 81 7.73 -1.55 1.98
CA GLN A 81 8.36 -2.77 2.47
C GLN A 81 8.21 -3.94 1.49
N ILE A 82 7.06 -4.04 0.80
CA ILE A 82 6.85 -5.03 -0.27
C ILE A 82 7.80 -4.76 -1.44
N ALA A 83 7.91 -3.50 -1.88
CA ALA A 83 8.82 -3.11 -2.95
C ALA A 83 10.29 -3.37 -2.58
N GLN A 84 10.68 -3.12 -1.32
CA GLN A 84 12.01 -3.44 -0.81
C GLN A 84 12.28 -4.95 -0.85
N ALA A 85 11.32 -5.79 -0.47
CA ALA A 85 11.46 -7.24 -0.54
C ALA A 85 11.70 -7.75 -1.99
N VAL A 86 11.08 -7.11 -2.98
CA VAL A 86 11.38 -7.39 -4.40
C VAL A 86 12.83 -7.05 -4.72
N THR A 87 13.32 -5.89 -4.26
CA THR A 87 14.70 -5.44 -4.53
C THR A 87 15.74 -6.29 -3.79
N ASP A 88 15.42 -6.79 -2.60
CA ASP A 88 16.29 -7.63 -1.78
C ASP A 88 16.32 -9.09 -2.26
N ALA A 89 15.43 -9.49 -3.16
CA ALA A 89 15.47 -10.82 -3.75
C ALA A 89 16.75 -11.01 -4.55
N ALA A 90 17.45 -12.15 -4.33
CA ALA A 90 18.72 -12.43 -4.99
C ALA A 90 18.56 -12.54 -6.52
N PRO A 91 19.18 -11.66 -7.31
CA PRO A 91 19.03 -11.69 -8.76
C PRO A 91 19.82 -12.88 -9.35
N LEU A 92 19.17 -13.65 -10.24
CA LEU A 92 19.81 -14.82 -10.84
C LEU A 92 20.71 -14.48 -12.04
N HIS A 93 20.45 -13.35 -12.69
CA HIS A 93 21.17 -12.91 -13.89
C HIS A 93 21.98 -11.62 -13.68
N GLY A 94 22.24 -11.25 -12.42
CA GLY A 94 23.03 -10.06 -12.07
C GLY A 94 22.27 -8.73 -12.23
N ILE A 95 21.05 -8.72 -12.78
CA ILE A 95 20.20 -7.55 -12.88
C ILE A 95 19.29 -7.50 -11.65
N PRO A 96 19.37 -6.47 -10.81
CA PRO A 96 18.49 -6.34 -9.65
C PRO A 96 17.03 -6.28 -10.04
N TYR A 97 16.18 -6.95 -9.24
CA TYR A 97 14.73 -6.77 -9.39
C TYR A 97 14.31 -5.43 -8.81
N GLN A 98 13.37 -4.77 -9.47
CA GLN A 98 12.82 -3.50 -9.00
C GLN A 98 11.32 -3.50 -9.12
N ALA A 99 10.63 -3.09 -8.05
CA ALA A 99 9.19 -2.90 -8.04
C ALA A 99 8.84 -1.44 -8.31
N THR A 100 7.81 -1.20 -9.13
CA THR A 100 7.24 0.12 -9.39
C THR A 100 5.72 0.07 -9.31
N LEU A 101 5.09 1.23 -9.06
CA LEU A 101 3.64 1.38 -9.15
C LEU A 101 3.29 2.35 -10.29
N LYS A 102 2.23 2.05 -11.03
CA LYS A 102 1.63 2.99 -12.00
C LYS A 102 0.43 3.66 -11.35
N LEU A 103 0.52 4.96 -11.16
CA LEU A 103 -0.51 5.81 -10.56
C LEU A 103 -1.15 6.68 -11.63
N PHE A 104 -2.49 6.73 -11.67
CA PHE A 104 -3.26 7.59 -12.56
C PHE A 104 -4.02 8.63 -11.77
N ILE A 105 -3.89 9.90 -12.17
CA ILE A 105 -4.60 11.05 -11.63
C ILE A 105 -5.29 11.76 -12.81
N PRO A 106 -6.49 11.33 -13.24
CA PRO A 106 -7.14 11.81 -14.47
C PRO A 106 -7.32 13.32 -14.54
N ASP A 107 -7.47 13.96 -13.38
CA ASP A 107 -7.67 15.41 -13.27
C ASP A 107 -6.35 16.18 -13.02
N TYR A 108 -5.19 15.54 -13.20
CA TYR A 108 -3.88 16.16 -12.95
C TYR A 108 -3.67 17.45 -13.76
N ALA A 109 -3.99 17.41 -15.06
CA ALA A 109 -3.79 18.55 -15.96
C ALA A 109 -4.84 19.68 -15.79
N LYS A 110 -5.90 19.42 -15.00
CA LYS A 110 -7.00 20.39 -14.81
C LYS A 110 -6.63 21.45 -13.75
N GLU A 111 -6.95 22.72 -14.06
CA GLU A 111 -6.82 23.84 -13.12
C GLU A 111 -5.42 23.94 -12.47
N ASN A 112 -5.41 24.01 -11.12
CA ASN A 112 -4.21 24.09 -10.31
C ASN A 112 -3.78 22.72 -9.74
N ASN A 113 -4.37 21.59 -10.22
CA ASN A 113 -4.12 20.28 -9.65
C ASN A 113 -2.66 19.86 -9.84
N SER A 114 -2.06 20.10 -11.02
CA SER A 114 -0.67 19.77 -11.27
C SER A 114 0.27 20.39 -10.22
N ARG A 115 0.09 21.68 -9.91
CA ARG A 115 0.92 22.36 -8.90
C ARG A 115 0.75 21.72 -7.51
N LYS A 116 -0.48 21.34 -7.12
CA LYS A 116 -0.75 20.72 -5.81
C LYS A 116 -0.18 19.32 -5.74
N VAL A 117 -0.32 18.53 -6.80
CA VAL A 117 0.21 17.16 -6.90
C VAL A 117 1.75 17.20 -6.90
N ASP A 118 2.38 18.08 -7.71
CA ASP A 118 3.83 18.22 -7.76
C ASP A 118 4.41 18.65 -6.40
N ALA A 119 3.72 19.52 -5.67
CA ALA A 119 4.09 19.92 -4.32
C ALA A 119 3.98 18.75 -3.31
N LEU A 120 2.95 17.90 -3.45
CA LEU A 120 2.80 16.70 -2.63
C LEU A 120 3.90 15.69 -2.95
N PHE A 121 4.15 15.40 -4.23
CA PHE A 121 5.19 14.49 -4.68
C PHE A 121 6.58 14.92 -4.21
N SER A 122 6.84 16.22 -4.15
CA SER A 122 8.08 16.75 -3.61
C SER A 122 8.32 16.37 -2.14
N LYS A 123 7.25 16.13 -1.35
CA LYS A 123 7.37 15.68 0.05
C LYS A 123 7.73 14.20 0.16
N TRP A 124 7.46 13.42 -0.88
CA TRP A 124 7.71 11.97 -0.89
C TRP A 124 9.05 11.56 -1.50
N LYS A 125 9.89 12.53 -1.90
CA LYS A 125 11.19 12.27 -2.55
C LYS A 125 12.15 11.38 -1.75
N SER A 126 12.00 11.35 -0.43
CA SER A 126 12.78 10.44 0.43
C SER A 126 12.33 8.99 0.35
N TRP A 127 11.12 8.74 -0.15
CA TRP A 127 10.54 7.39 -0.24
C TRP A 127 10.43 6.90 -1.66
N VAL A 128 10.10 7.79 -2.59
CA VAL A 128 9.88 7.44 -3.99
C VAL A 128 10.42 8.50 -4.93
N GLU A 129 10.99 8.05 -6.04
CA GLU A 129 11.19 8.84 -7.23
C GLU A 129 9.95 8.73 -8.09
N ILE A 130 9.37 9.87 -8.50
CA ILE A 130 8.13 9.89 -9.27
C ILE A 130 8.43 10.44 -10.66
N GLU A 131 8.28 9.57 -11.65
CA GLU A 131 8.41 9.90 -13.06
C GLU A 131 7.02 10.18 -13.65
N THR A 132 6.89 11.28 -14.41
CA THR A 132 5.68 11.57 -15.17
C THR A 132 5.77 10.82 -16.50
N ALA A 133 5.04 9.72 -16.63
CA ALA A 133 5.01 8.92 -17.86
C ALA A 133 4.17 9.61 -18.94
N ASP A 134 2.99 10.12 -18.58
CA ASP A 134 2.15 10.93 -19.47
C ASP A 134 1.44 12.03 -18.67
N ARG A 135 1.78 13.27 -18.96
CA ARG A 135 1.21 14.44 -18.29
C ARG A 135 -0.25 14.68 -18.67
N ALA A 136 -0.65 14.34 -19.89
CA ALA A 136 -2.00 14.60 -20.37
C ALA A 136 -3.02 13.64 -19.76
N SER A 137 -2.68 12.37 -19.63
CA SER A 137 -3.49 11.35 -18.96
C SER A 137 -3.34 11.36 -17.44
N GLY A 138 -2.30 12.03 -16.92
CA GLY A 138 -1.96 12.03 -15.50
C GLY A 138 -1.37 10.70 -15.04
N GLU A 139 -0.56 10.06 -15.88
CA GLU A 139 0.11 8.81 -15.57
C GLU A 139 1.50 9.05 -14.97
N PHE A 140 1.75 8.37 -13.84
CA PHE A 140 2.99 8.45 -13.08
C PHE A 140 3.51 7.07 -12.75
N ILE A 141 4.85 6.94 -12.75
CA ILE A 141 5.56 5.75 -12.29
C ILE A 141 6.27 6.08 -10.98
N LEU A 142 5.95 5.35 -9.93
CA LEU A 142 6.56 5.47 -8.61
C LEU A 142 7.64 4.42 -8.48
N ARG A 143 8.92 4.83 -8.35
CA ARG A 143 10.09 3.98 -8.07
C ARG A 143 10.46 4.13 -6.62
N PHE A 144 10.48 3.04 -5.88
CA PHE A 144 10.78 3.07 -4.45
C PHE A 144 12.27 3.28 -4.21
N GLN A 145 12.61 4.19 -3.27
CA GLN A 145 13.97 4.38 -2.79
C GLN A 145 14.32 3.26 -1.78
N PRO A 146 15.62 2.95 -1.58
CA PRO A 146 16.01 1.96 -0.59
C PRO A 146 15.45 2.30 0.81
N LEU A 147 14.85 1.31 1.47
CA LEU A 147 14.28 1.44 2.81
C LEU A 147 15.13 0.71 3.83
N THR A 148 15.62 1.43 4.83
CA THR A 148 16.23 0.80 6.01
C THR A 148 15.13 0.41 6.99
N ILE A 149 14.86 -0.89 7.11
CA ILE A 149 13.81 -1.41 8.00
C ILE A 149 14.36 -1.48 9.43
N ASP A 150 13.67 -0.82 10.36
CA ASP A 150 13.95 -0.95 11.80
C ASP A 150 13.09 -2.07 12.40
N ALA A 151 13.70 -3.21 12.71
CA ALA A 151 13.03 -4.39 13.25
C ALA A 151 12.36 -4.14 14.63
N ARG A 152 12.69 -3.03 15.32
CA ARG A 152 12.08 -2.65 16.60
C ARG A 152 10.72 -1.96 16.41
N MET A 153 10.45 -1.44 15.22
CA MET A 153 9.17 -0.80 14.92
C MET A 153 8.11 -1.85 14.59
N THR A 154 6.94 -1.69 15.15
CA THR A 154 5.78 -2.56 14.92
C THR A 154 4.88 -2.05 13.79
N ASP A 155 4.94 -0.76 13.50
CA ASP A 155 4.13 -0.12 12.47
C ASP A 155 4.76 -0.27 11.08
N PRO A 156 3.95 -0.26 10.01
CA PRO A 156 4.46 -0.25 8.64
C PRO A 156 5.38 0.94 8.38
N GLN A 157 6.54 0.68 7.74
CA GLN A 157 7.58 1.68 7.51
C GLN A 157 7.61 2.15 6.06
N GLY A 158 8.04 3.39 5.85
CA GLY A 158 8.07 4.02 4.54
C GLY A 158 6.69 4.43 4.03
N LEU A 159 6.52 4.52 2.72
CA LEU A 159 5.25 4.92 2.08
C LEU A 159 4.21 3.81 2.23
N ARG A 160 3.08 4.12 2.86
CA ARG A 160 1.96 3.20 3.03
C ARG A 160 0.90 3.41 1.95
N HIS A 161 0.13 2.37 1.68
CA HIS A 161 -1.02 2.46 0.77
C HIS A 161 -2.01 3.55 1.21
N GLU A 162 -2.34 3.58 2.50
CA GLU A 162 -3.29 4.55 3.06
C GLU A 162 -2.79 5.99 2.96
N ASP A 163 -1.48 6.24 3.19
CA ASP A 163 -0.91 7.58 3.07
C ASP A 163 -1.03 8.13 1.64
N LEU A 164 -0.81 7.25 0.64
CA LEU A 164 -0.97 7.61 -0.77
C LEU A 164 -2.42 8.00 -1.07
N PHE A 165 -3.38 7.16 -0.69
CA PHE A 165 -4.80 7.40 -0.95
C PHE A 165 -5.33 8.58 -0.14
N GLN A 166 -4.99 8.69 1.14
CA GLN A 166 -5.42 9.78 1.99
C GLN A 166 -4.94 11.14 1.46
N ALA A 167 -3.66 11.24 1.10
CA ALA A 167 -3.10 12.49 0.63
C ALA A 167 -3.69 12.96 -0.71
N LEU A 168 -4.05 12.03 -1.60
CA LEU A 168 -4.57 12.36 -2.92
C LEU A 168 -6.10 12.43 -2.97
N GLN A 169 -6.83 11.49 -2.33
CA GLN A 169 -8.28 11.37 -2.46
C GLN A 169 -9.07 12.09 -1.39
N SER A 170 -8.56 12.19 -0.15
CA SER A 170 -9.32 12.85 0.90
C SER A 170 -9.59 14.31 0.56
N PRO A 171 -10.76 14.85 0.93
CA PRO A 171 -11.05 16.27 0.73
C PRO A 171 -10.11 17.14 1.57
N SER A 172 -9.92 18.39 1.13
CA SER A 172 -9.17 19.39 1.90
C SER A 172 -9.76 19.59 3.30
N PRO A 173 -8.98 19.75 4.37
CA PRO A 173 -7.52 19.95 4.36
C PRO A 173 -6.68 18.66 4.43
N GLN A 174 -7.27 17.47 4.57
CA GLN A 174 -6.56 16.19 4.75
C GLN A 174 -5.86 15.70 3.48
N GLY A 175 -6.39 16.04 2.31
CA GLY A 175 -5.86 15.64 1.02
C GLY A 175 -6.21 16.61 -0.10
N LEU A 176 -6.02 16.18 -1.35
CA LEU A 176 -6.23 17.00 -2.54
C LEU A 176 -7.63 16.86 -3.15
N GLY A 177 -8.43 15.88 -2.71
CA GLY A 177 -9.78 15.61 -3.23
C GLY A 177 -9.79 15.11 -4.67
N LEU A 178 -8.70 14.50 -5.15
CA LEU A 178 -8.56 14.03 -6.53
C LEU A 178 -8.97 12.56 -6.66
N LYS A 179 -9.52 12.20 -7.80
CA LYS A 179 -9.70 10.80 -8.17
C LYS A 179 -8.35 10.22 -8.57
N ILE A 180 -8.02 9.05 -8.00
CA ILE A 180 -6.83 8.32 -8.41
C ILE A 180 -7.18 6.86 -8.68
N ARG A 181 -6.33 6.22 -9.46
CA ARG A 181 -6.34 4.78 -9.72
C ARG A 181 -4.90 4.29 -9.75
N ILE A 182 -4.63 3.19 -9.12
CA ILE A 182 -3.39 2.43 -9.30
C ILE A 182 -3.70 1.35 -10.32
N ALA A 183 -2.77 1.10 -11.25
CA ALA A 183 -2.96 0.06 -12.24
C ALA A 183 -3.08 -1.31 -11.57
N GLU A 184 -4.05 -2.09 -12.02
CA GLU A 184 -4.31 -3.45 -11.57
C GLU A 184 -4.26 -4.37 -12.79
N GLU A 185 -3.38 -5.38 -12.74
CA GLU A 185 -3.31 -6.41 -13.76
C GLU A 185 -4.08 -7.65 -13.30
N LYS A 186 -4.88 -8.19 -14.21
CA LYS A 186 -5.62 -9.43 -13.93
C LYS A 186 -4.79 -10.62 -14.40
N VAL A 187 -4.71 -11.64 -13.56
CA VAL A 187 -4.24 -12.96 -14.00
C VAL A 187 -5.42 -13.62 -14.69
N ASP A 188 -5.34 -13.74 -16.00
CA ASP A 188 -6.31 -14.53 -16.76
C ASP A 188 -6.12 -15.98 -16.34
N GLY A 189 -7.17 -16.56 -15.74
CA GLY A 189 -7.20 -17.93 -15.27
C GLY A 189 -7.48 -18.93 -16.39
#